data_6fcd7da8f10ec8b0570ea60cb932ddf0
#
_entry.id   6fcd7da8f10ec8b0570ea60cb932ddf0
#
_cell.length_a   1.000
_cell.length_b   1.000
_cell.length_c   1.000
_cell.angle_alpha   90.00
_cell.angle_beta   90.00
_cell.angle_gamma   90.00
#
_symmetry.space_group_name_H-M   'P 1'
#
loop_
_entity.id
_entity.type
_entity.pdbx_description
1 polymer ?
#
loop_
_entity_poly.entity_id
_entity_poly.type
_entity_poly.pdbx_seq_one_letter_code
_entity_poly.pdbx_strand_id
1 'polypeptide(L)'
;MSTNLVRMKFAAVAAKIEVTPGVDSIGGTPAASDWIASEMEVQFDPTIIELPELTGSLDKAAAVVGGLKPRLRMRMPLRGSGTAGTAPDFGKLLRCSTFAELVTAAAIGAPTAATAGTTTTVTAATPFGTTAQQYRGMPLIVTGIAAGTTGIVDYTAARVITTGDTAGTAYTIGSLLQIPINVLYSPTSDESVYKTATIYFYADGLLWTFTGALGTPSLELTTGGIGFISFEMRAQFASKSATAVPAGAAAVLRPTPPRFVGGKCQLNKALAQVRTLTINAGVNVILPDDPESAEGYGAALPIERDVAGNLDPYMNTTNSVALFNAFRTGTPMSLMAIIGSTPGNRFVAIVPNAKAIGMDPGARDGLGQHGISFQGDGADSAFYLAQF
;
A
#
# COMPACT_ATOMS: atom_id res chain seq x y z
N MET A 1 34.40 -0.13 27.30
CA MET A 1 34.77 0.78 26.20
C MET A 1 33.53 1.60 25.85
N SER A 2 33.52 2.88 26.18
CA SER A 2 32.46 3.79 25.72
C SER A 2 32.82 4.16 24.28
N THR A 3 32.25 3.44 23.32
CA THR A 3 32.35 3.84 21.93
C THR A 3 31.20 4.82 21.66
N ASN A 4 31.52 6.07 21.37
CA ASN A 4 30.55 7.10 20.93
C ASN A 4 30.05 6.81 19.50
N LEU A 5 30.18 5.56 19.03
CA LEU A 5 29.75 5.13 17.71
C LEU A 5 28.29 4.67 17.74
N VAL A 6 27.51 5.15 16.79
CA VAL A 6 26.10 4.83 16.62
C VAL A 6 25.93 3.46 15.96
N ARG A 7 25.15 2.59 16.58
CA ARG A 7 24.86 1.24 16.07
C ARG A 7 23.47 1.21 15.46
N MET A 8 23.39 1.08 14.15
CA MET A 8 22.13 1.07 13.41
C MET A 8 21.21 -0.11 13.79
N LYS A 9 21.73 -1.18 14.42
CA LYS A 9 20.91 -2.29 14.93
C LYS A 9 19.94 -1.84 16.05
N PHE A 10 20.25 -0.76 16.75
CA PHE A 10 19.39 -0.16 17.79
C PHE A 10 18.51 0.97 17.24
N ALA A 11 18.36 1.06 15.91
CA ALA A 11 17.46 2.03 15.31
C ALA A 11 15.99 1.64 15.54
N ALA A 12 15.15 2.66 15.67
CA ALA A 12 13.70 2.52 15.79
C ALA A 12 12.99 3.66 15.05
N VAL A 13 11.82 3.36 14.49
CA VAL A 13 11.01 4.31 13.74
C VAL A 13 9.67 4.49 14.42
N ALA A 14 9.27 5.73 14.64
CA ALA A 14 7.91 6.06 15.07
C ALA A 14 7.28 7.02 14.05
N ALA A 15 5.99 6.84 13.77
CA ALA A 15 5.24 7.75 12.93
C ALA A 15 3.85 7.99 13.52
N LYS A 16 3.40 9.23 13.43
CA LYS A 16 2.08 9.67 13.87
C LYS A 16 1.46 10.60 12.86
N ILE A 17 0.17 10.42 12.63
CA ILE A 17 -0.60 11.31 11.75
C ILE A 17 -0.63 12.71 12.36
N GLU A 18 -0.38 13.71 11.54
CA GLU A 18 -0.42 15.11 11.94
C GLU A 18 -1.85 15.64 12.05
N VAL A 19 -2.08 16.48 13.04
CA VAL A 19 -3.33 17.25 13.18
C VAL A 19 -3.29 18.47 12.25
N THR A 20 -2.14 19.15 12.22
CA THR A 20 -1.86 20.27 11.31
C THR A 20 -0.65 19.87 10.48
N PRO A 21 -0.72 19.90 9.14
CA PRO A 21 0.39 19.54 8.28
C PRO A 21 1.67 20.32 8.61
N GLY A 22 2.80 19.61 8.70
CA GLY A 22 4.10 20.20 9.00
C GLY A 22 4.36 20.49 10.48
N VAL A 23 3.40 20.21 11.38
CA VAL A 23 3.55 20.42 12.83
C VAL A 23 3.75 19.09 13.55
N ASP A 24 4.82 19.00 14.35
CA ASP A 24 5.13 17.80 15.11
C ASP A 24 3.98 17.37 16.02
N SER A 25 3.42 16.21 15.73
CA SER A 25 2.30 15.62 16.47
C SER A 25 2.72 14.56 17.48
N ILE A 26 4.01 14.15 17.51
CA ILE A 26 4.53 13.23 18.53
C ILE A 26 4.84 14.01 19.81
N GLY A 27 5.55 15.14 19.68
CA GLY A 27 5.79 16.08 20.78
C GLY A 27 6.62 15.51 21.93
N GLY A 28 7.59 14.64 21.64
CA GLY A 28 8.49 14.07 22.64
C GLY A 28 8.60 12.55 22.59
N THR A 29 8.03 11.82 23.56
CA THR A 29 8.11 10.34 23.59
C THR A 29 6.96 9.72 22.80
N PRO A 30 7.25 8.88 21.76
CA PRO A 30 6.22 8.20 21.02
C PRO A 30 5.38 7.25 21.88
N ALA A 31 4.07 7.20 21.62
CA ALA A 31 3.19 6.23 22.21
C ALA A 31 3.43 4.82 21.64
N ALA A 32 2.91 3.78 22.30
CA ALA A 32 3.06 2.40 21.83
C ALA A 32 2.49 2.19 20.40
N SER A 33 1.42 2.89 20.05
CA SER A 33 0.80 2.86 18.74
C SER A 33 1.60 3.57 17.65
N ASP A 34 2.59 4.42 18.00
CA ASP A 34 3.34 5.20 17.03
C ASP A 34 4.51 4.41 16.43
N TRP A 35 4.99 3.38 17.12
CA TRP A 35 6.10 2.57 16.66
C TRP A 35 5.78 1.75 15.41
N ILE A 36 6.69 1.79 14.44
CA ILE A 36 6.63 1.01 13.20
C ILE A 36 7.85 0.10 13.12
N ALA A 37 7.65 -1.19 12.81
CA ALA A 37 8.76 -2.08 12.56
C ALA A 37 9.13 -2.07 11.08
N SER A 38 10.01 -1.19 10.72
CA SER A 38 10.52 -1.01 9.35
C SER A 38 12.03 -0.89 9.32
N GLU A 39 12.61 -1.24 8.19
CA GLU A 39 13.90 -0.69 7.78
C GLU A 39 13.64 0.75 7.35
N MET A 40 14.58 1.65 7.63
CA MET A 40 14.48 3.04 7.22
C MET A 40 15.82 3.54 6.69
N GLU A 41 15.75 4.17 5.52
CA GLU A 41 16.85 4.90 4.89
C GLU A 41 16.44 6.37 4.77
N VAL A 42 17.34 7.25 5.12
CA VAL A 42 17.16 8.70 5.03
C VAL A 42 18.20 9.25 4.06
N GLN A 43 17.74 9.92 3.03
CA GLN A 43 18.57 10.63 2.07
C GLN A 43 18.23 12.11 2.13
N PHE A 44 19.25 12.96 2.29
CA PHE A 44 19.10 14.40 2.21
C PHE A 44 19.50 14.85 0.81
N ASP A 45 18.60 15.56 0.14
CA ASP A 45 18.86 16.16 -1.18
C ASP A 45 19.03 17.68 -0.98
N PRO A 46 20.25 18.19 -0.67
CA PRO A 46 20.46 19.62 -0.46
C PRO A 46 20.41 20.39 -1.79
N THR A 47 19.90 21.61 -1.76
CA THR A 47 20.05 22.54 -2.86
C THR A 47 21.48 23.10 -2.81
N ILE A 48 22.28 22.88 -3.85
CA ILE A 48 23.66 23.39 -3.93
C ILE A 48 23.68 24.59 -4.85
N ILE A 49 24.16 25.74 -4.33
CA ILE A 49 24.25 27.00 -5.05
C ILE A 49 25.72 27.27 -5.34
N GLU A 50 26.11 27.22 -6.61
CA GLU A 50 27.44 27.61 -7.03
C GLU A 50 27.55 29.14 -7.06
N LEU A 51 28.71 29.70 -6.58
CA LEU A 51 29.00 31.14 -6.63
C LEU A 51 29.85 31.42 -7.89
N PRO A 52 29.28 32.07 -8.92
CA PRO A 52 30.02 32.42 -10.13
C PRO A 52 30.83 33.72 -9.95
N GLU A 53 31.71 33.77 -8.92
CA GLU A 53 32.51 34.95 -8.62
C GLU A 53 33.81 34.97 -9.41
N LEU A 54 34.16 36.10 -9.97
CA LEU A 54 35.45 36.34 -10.62
C LEU A 54 36.45 36.82 -9.61
N THR A 55 37.25 35.91 -9.05
CA THR A 55 38.22 36.19 -7.97
C THR A 55 39.63 36.50 -8.47
N GLY A 56 39.85 36.44 -9.78
CA GLY A 56 41.22 36.57 -10.36
C GLY A 56 42.07 35.31 -10.10
N SER A 57 41.53 34.25 -9.57
CA SER A 57 42.15 32.94 -9.35
C SER A 57 41.54 31.89 -10.28
N LEU A 58 42.28 30.82 -10.53
CA LEU A 58 41.76 29.64 -11.23
C LEU A 58 40.86 28.78 -10.31
N ASP A 59 40.87 29.01 -9.02
CA ASP A 59 40.06 28.26 -8.04
C ASP A 59 38.65 28.81 -7.97
N LYS A 60 37.64 27.92 -7.98
CA LYS A 60 36.24 28.26 -7.75
C LYS A 60 36.00 28.61 -6.26
N ALA A 61 35.10 29.55 -6.02
CA ALA A 61 34.54 29.76 -4.69
C ALA A 61 33.75 28.50 -4.23
N ALA A 62 33.76 28.26 -2.91
CA ALA A 62 33.02 27.13 -2.34
C ALA A 62 31.50 27.33 -2.54
N ALA A 63 30.81 26.27 -2.92
CA ALA A 63 29.36 26.31 -3.07
C ALA A 63 28.65 26.50 -1.73
N VAL A 64 27.50 27.17 -1.75
CA VAL A 64 26.64 27.35 -0.58
C VAL A 64 25.60 26.23 -0.56
N VAL A 65 25.44 25.56 0.59
CA VAL A 65 24.39 24.58 0.82
C VAL A 65 23.13 25.31 1.22
N GLY A 66 22.07 25.16 0.42
CA GLY A 66 20.73 25.67 0.70
C GLY A 66 19.87 24.66 1.48
N GLY A 67 18.55 24.83 1.41
CA GLY A 67 17.60 24.00 2.14
C GLY A 67 17.64 22.51 1.78
N LEU A 68 17.25 21.67 2.72
CA LEU A 68 17.25 20.21 2.61
C LEU A 68 15.89 19.69 2.15
N LYS A 69 15.89 18.70 1.23
CA LYS A 69 14.70 17.98 0.75
C LYS A 69 14.80 16.50 1.12
N PRO A 70 14.48 16.11 2.37
CA PRO A 70 14.61 14.73 2.79
C PRO A 70 13.75 13.78 1.97
N ARG A 71 14.33 12.63 1.60
CA ARG A 71 13.65 11.46 1.09
C ARG A 71 13.78 10.34 2.10
N LEU A 72 12.64 9.79 2.50
CA LEU A 72 12.56 8.74 3.49
C LEU A 72 12.09 7.46 2.79
N ARG A 73 12.87 6.39 2.85
CA ARG A 73 12.49 5.09 2.36
C ARG A 73 12.30 4.15 3.54
N MET A 74 11.10 3.59 3.64
CA MET A 74 10.76 2.62 4.67
C MET A 74 10.33 1.32 4.00
N ARG A 75 10.86 0.18 4.45
CA ARG A 75 10.46 -1.15 3.98
C ARG A 75 10.11 -2.02 5.16
N MET A 76 8.95 -2.66 5.10
CA MET A 76 8.46 -3.51 6.18
C MET A 76 7.73 -4.74 5.65
N PRO A 77 7.74 -5.85 6.39
CA PRO A 77 6.92 -7.01 6.05
C PRO A 77 5.44 -6.64 6.06
N LEU A 78 4.69 -7.11 5.06
CA LEU A 78 3.23 -7.00 5.04
C LEU A 78 2.67 -7.88 6.14
N ARG A 79 2.23 -7.26 7.24
CA ARG A 79 1.62 -7.95 8.37
C ARG A 79 0.45 -7.15 8.93
N GLY A 80 -0.57 -7.86 9.36
CA GLY A 80 -1.74 -7.25 9.99
C GLY A 80 -1.47 -6.88 11.44
N SER A 81 -2.49 -6.31 12.07
CA SER A 81 -2.49 -6.05 13.52
C SER A 81 -2.60 -7.31 14.38
N GLY A 82 -3.02 -8.45 13.78
CA GLY A 82 -3.39 -9.68 14.48
C GLY A 82 -4.84 -9.70 14.98
N THR A 83 -5.58 -8.60 14.81
CA THR A 83 -6.99 -8.48 15.18
C THR A 83 -7.78 -7.95 14.00
N ALA A 84 -8.83 -8.64 13.58
CA ALA A 84 -9.70 -8.17 12.53
C ALA A 84 -10.36 -6.83 12.89
N GLY A 85 -10.43 -5.89 11.96
CA GLY A 85 -10.99 -4.55 12.20
C GLY A 85 -10.06 -3.57 12.92
N THR A 86 -8.86 -3.99 13.28
CA THR A 86 -7.82 -3.10 13.80
C THR A 86 -6.80 -2.82 12.70
N ALA A 87 -6.50 -1.56 12.46
CA ALA A 87 -5.55 -1.13 11.44
C ALA A 87 -4.12 -1.68 11.70
N PRO A 88 -3.37 -2.07 10.67
CA PRO A 88 -1.97 -2.45 10.80
C PRO A 88 -1.10 -1.22 11.11
N ASP A 89 0.12 -1.45 11.64
CA ASP A 89 1.05 -0.35 12.01
C ASP A 89 1.33 0.59 10.82
N PHE A 90 1.40 0.07 9.59
CA PHE A 90 1.63 0.85 8.39
C PHE A 90 0.37 1.57 7.87
N GLY A 91 -0.82 1.28 8.41
CA GLY A 91 -2.08 1.89 7.96
C GLY A 91 -2.04 3.41 8.00
N LYS A 92 -1.40 4.00 9.02
CA LYS A 92 -1.19 5.44 9.11
C LYS A 92 -0.36 6.00 7.95
N LEU A 93 0.62 5.25 7.44
CA LEU A 93 1.43 5.66 6.29
C LEU A 93 0.64 5.58 4.98
N LEU A 94 -0.29 4.62 4.84
CA LEU A 94 -1.23 4.59 3.71
C LEU A 94 -2.12 5.83 3.69
N ARG A 95 -2.62 6.28 4.86
CA ARG A 95 -3.37 7.54 4.97
C ARG A 95 -2.52 8.77 4.60
N CYS A 96 -1.21 8.69 4.80
CA CYS A 96 -0.25 9.69 4.35
C CYS A 96 0.26 9.42 2.92
N SER A 97 -0.49 8.64 2.14
CA SER A 97 -0.20 8.30 0.75
C SER A 97 -1.46 8.38 -0.11
N THR A 98 -2.35 9.31 0.20
CA THR A 98 -3.64 9.56 -0.48
C THR A 98 -4.61 8.38 -0.43
N PHE A 99 -4.64 7.63 0.69
CA PHE A 99 -5.63 6.58 0.92
C PHE A 99 -6.57 6.95 2.07
N ALA A 100 -7.85 6.70 1.86
CA ALA A 100 -8.86 6.68 2.91
C ALA A 100 -8.81 5.33 3.63
N GLU A 101 -9.05 5.35 4.95
CA GLU A 101 -9.19 4.16 5.78
C GLU A 101 -10.64 3.98 6.16
N LEU A 102 -11.22 2.83 5.85
CA LEU A 102 -12.57 2.45 6.24
C LEU A 102 -12.54 1.18 7.09
N VAL A 103 -12.97 1.30 8.33
CA VAL A 103 -13.07 0.16 9.26
C VAL A 103 -14.48 -0.41 9.25
N THR A 104 -14.61 -1.66 8.84
CA THR A 104 -15.84 -2.44 8.96
C THR A 104 -15.78 -3.19 10.29
N ALA A 105 -16.34 -2.58 11.33
CA ALA A 105 -16.23 -3.09 12.71
C ALA A 105 -17.11 -4.33 13.01
N ALA A 106 -18.11 -4.60 12.15
CA ALA A 106 -18.95 -5.79 12.24
C ALA A 106 -19.10 -6.41 10.85
N ALA A 107 -19.12 -7.74 10.79
CA ALA A 107 -19.32 -8.44 9.52
C ALA A 107 -20.67 -8.09 8.89
N ILE A 108 -20.69 -7.89 7.58
CA ILE A 108 -21.90 -7.64 6.80
C ILE A 108 -22.39 -8.95 6.21
N GLY A 109 -23.61 -9.31 6.52
CA GLY A 109 -24.13 -10.65 6.24
C GLY A 109 -23.70 -11.66 7.31
N ALA A 110 -24.63 -12.25 8.02
CA ALA A 110 -24.39 -13.29 9.03
C ALA A 110 -24.82 -14.66 8.50
N PRO A 111 -24.01 -15.41 7.79
CA PRO A 111 -23.87 -15.43 6.33
C PRO A 111 -25.25 -15.37 5.63
N THR A 112 -25.38 -14.51 4.63
CA THR A 112 -26.66 -14.23 3.94
C THR A 112 -26.74 -14.95 2.60
N ALA A 113 -27.84 -15.63 2.34
CA ALA A 113 -28.05 -16.34 1.07
C ALA A 113 -28.03 -15.38 -0.13
N ALA A 114 -27.33 -15.78 -1.19
CA ALA A 114 -27.42 -15.12 -2.48
C ALA A 114 -28.82 -15.30 -3.09
N THR A 115 -29.25 -14.37 -3.92
CA THR A 115 -30.52 -14.48 -4.64
C THR A 115 -30.35 -15.03 -6.04
N ALA A 116 -29.22 -14.79 -6.68
CA ALA A 116 -28.87 -15.28 -8.01
C ALA A 116 -27.33 -15.14 -8.21
N GLY A 117 -26.82 -15.72 -9.27
CA GLY A 117 -25.41 -15.51 -9.66
C GLY A 117 -24.97 -16.34 -10.86
N THR A 118 -23.74 -16.06 -11.26
CA THR A 118 -22.96 -16.82 -12.24
C THR A 118 -21.70 -17.33 -11.57
N THR A 119 -20.72 -17.79 -12.30
CA THR A 119 -19.40 -18.14 -11.73
C THR A 119 -18.54 -16.91 -11.35
N THR A 120 -18.90 -15.71 -11.79
CA THR A 120 -18.12 -14.47 -11.59
C THR A 120 -18.91 -13.30 -11.01
N THR A 121 -20.22 -13.48 -10.86
CA THR A 121 -21.10 -12.46 -10.26
C THR A 121 -22.06 -13.12 -9.30
N VAL A 122 -22.41 -12.44 -8.22
CA VAL A 122 -23.39 -12.90 -7.25
C VAL A 122 -24.28 -11.73 -6.79
N THR A 123 -25.58 -11.95 -6.73
CA THR A 123 -26.54 -10.95 -6.24
C THR A 123 -26.80 -11.23 -4.77
N ALA A 124 -26.48 -10.25 -3.93
CA ALA A 124 -26.69 -10.32 -2.49
C ALA A 124 -28.11 -9.85 -2.09
N ALA A 125 -28.57 -10.33 -0.92
CA ALA A 125 -29.79 -9.84 -0.27
C ALA A 125 -29.47 -8.85 0.85
N THR A 126 -30.49 -8.33 1.54
CA THR A 126 -30.32 -7.60 2.82
C THR A 126 -29.54 -8.48 3.81
N PRO A 127 -28.53 -7.98 4.55
CA PRO A 127 -28.29 -6.56 4.88
C PRO A 127 -27.29 -5.82 3.95
N PHE A 128 -26.93 -6.36 2.79
CA PHE A 128 -26.07 -5.63 1.86
C PHE A 128 -26.78 -4.34 1.40
N GLY A 129 -26.05 -3.22 1.41
CA GLY A 129 -26.58 -1.90 1.04
C GLY A 129 -26.86 -1.77 -0.46
N THR A 130 -27.49 -0.65 -0.85
CA THR A 130 -27.86 -0.35 -2.24
C THR A 130 -27.06 0.82 -2.84
N THR A 131 -25.99 1.26 -2.16
CA THR A 131 -25.07 2.26 -2.70
C THR A 131 -24.08 1.60 -3.64
N ALA A 132 -23.99 2.08 -4.88
CA ALA A 132 -23.03 1.57 -5.83
C ALA A 132 -21.59 1.75 -5.30
N GLN A 133 -20.74 0.77 -5.57
CA GLN A 133 -19.31 0.73 -5.19
C GLN A 133 -19.05 0.71 -3.67
N GLN A 134 -20.06 0.65 -2.82
CA GLN A 134 -19.91 0.69 -1.35
C GLN A 134 -18.94 -0.35 -0.79
N TYR A 135 -18.86 -1.52 -1.41
CA TYR A 135 -18.05 -2.65 -0.93
C TYR A 135 -16.90 -3.01 -1.86
N ARG A 136 -16.64 -2.18 -2.89
CA ARG A 136 -15.49 -2.41 -3.80
C ARG A 136 -14.19 -2.43 -3.00
N GLY A 137 -13.32 -3.39 -3.32
CA GLY A 137 -12.04 -3.57 -2.63
C GLY A 137 -12.11 -4.43 -1.37
N MET A 138 -13.30 -4.71 -0.82
CA MET A 138 -13.46 -5.53 0.38
C MET A 138 -13.33 -7.02 0.07
N PRO A 139 -12.92 -7.84 1.07
CA PRO A 139 -12.95 -9.30 0.98
C PRO A 139 -14.39 -9.80 1.05
N LEU A 140 -14.67 -10.89 0.33
CA LEU A 140 -15.93 -11.63 0.38
C LEU A 140 -15.64 -13.09 0.75
N ILE A 141 -16.28 -13.57 1.78
CA ILE A 141 -16.27 -14.98 2.16
C ILE A 141 -17.59 -15.60 1.70
N VAL A 142 -17.49 -16.67 0.96
CA VAL A 142 -18.66 -17.46 0.53
C VAL A 142 -18.59 -18.84 1.19
N THR A 143 -19.69 -19.27 1.77
CA THR A 143 -19.85 -20.61 2.34
C THR A 143 -21.00 -21.34 1.66
N GLY A 144 -21.11 -22.66 1.83
CA GLY A 144 -22.09 -23.46 1.11
C GLY A 144 -21.68 -23.73 -0.34
N ILE A 145 -22.56 -23.42 -1.29
CA ILE A 145 -22.27 -23.60 -2.74
C ILE A 145 -21.30 -22.54 -3.21
N ALA A 146 -20.33 -22.93 -4.03
CA ALA A 146 -19.24 -22.07 -4.51
C ALA A 146 -18.37 -21.48 -3.37
N ALA A 147 -18.16 -22.25 -2.30
CA ALA A 147 -17.41 -21.81 -1.13
C ALA A 147 -15.99 -21.34 -1.46
N GLY A 148 -15.57 -20.26 -0.83
CA GLY A 148 -14.24 -19.70 -1.02
C GLY A 148 -14.09 -18.28 -0.45
N THR A 149 -12.89 -17.76 -0.53
CA THR A 149 -12.60 -16.34 -0.23
C THR A 149 -12.21 -15.65 -1.54
N THR A 150 -12.82 -14.52 -1.81
CA THR A 150 -12.55 -13.68 -2.98
C THR A 150 -12.53 -12.20 -2.59
N GLY A 151 -12.25 -11.31 -3.53
CA GLY A 151 -12.36 -9.87 -3.35
C GLY A 151 -13.48 -9.31 -4.23
N ILE A 152 -14.06 -8.21 -3.82
CA ILE A 152 -15.11 -7.50 -4.55
C ILE A 152 -14.45 -6.51 -5.51
N VAL A 153 -14.52 -6.82 -6.80
CA VAL A 153 -13.98 -5.96 -7.88
C VAL A 153 -14.96 -4.86 -8.25
N ASP A 154 -16.24 -5.16 -8.22
CA ASP A 154 -17.30 -4.22 -8.56
C ASP A 154 -18.57 -4.50 -7.73
N TYR A 155 -19.33 -3.46 -7.43
CA TYR A 155 -20.57 -3.56 -6.68
C TYR A 155 -21.61 -2.57 -7.20
N THR A 156 -22.78 -3.06 -7.57
CA THR A 156 -23.85 -2.23 -8.12
C THR A 156 -24.91 -1.88 -7.07
N ALA A 157 -25.72 -0.84 -7.35
CA ALA A 157 -26.88 -0.48 -6.54
C ALA A 157 -27.94 -1.60 -6.47
N ALA A 158 -27.97 -2.51 -7.45
CA ALA A 158 -28.80 -3.70 -7.44
C ALA A 158 -28.22 -4.86 -6.59
N ARG A 159 -27.19 -4.59 -5.78
CA ARG A 159 -26.47 -5.57 -4.94
C ARG A 159 -25.79 -6.69 -5.73
N VAL A 160 -25.44 -6.45 -6.99
CA VAL A 160 -24.64 -7.39 -7.77
C VAL A 160 -23.17 -7.18 -7.45
N ILE A 161 -22.54 -8.21 -6.93
CA ILE A 161 -21.11 -8.28 -6.63
C ILE A 161 -20.42 -8.94 -7.82
N THR A 162 -19.38 -8.29 -8.36
CA THR A 162 -18.44 -8.92 -9.28
C THR A 162 -17.23 -9.40 -8.50
N THR A 163 -16.94 -10.69 -8.55
CA THR A 163 -15.82 -11.32 -7.85
C THR A 163 -14.50 -11.16 -8.59
N GLY A 164 -13.40 -11.19 -7.88
CA GLY A 164 -12.05 -11.10 -8.45
C GLY A 164 -11.54 -12.42 -9.03
N ASP A 165 -12.26 -13.52 -8.80
CA ASP A 165 -11.98 -14.85 -9.34
C ASP A 165 -13.22 -15.48 -9.97
N THR A 166 -13.02 -16.59 -10.68
CA THR A 166 -14.08 -17.44 -11.21
C THR A 166 -14.30 -18.58 -10.23
N ALA A 167 -15.49 -18.70 -9.67
CA ALA A 167 -15.87 -19.82 -8.82
C ALA A 167 -15.95 -21.13 -9.64
N GLY A 168 -15.64 -22.25 -9.02
CA GLY A 168 -15.73 -23.57 -9.67
C GLY A 168 -17.17 -23.99 -10.05
N THR A 169 -18.17 -23.36 -9.38
CA THR A 169 -19.61 -23.58 -9.61
C THR A 169 -20.30 -22.21 -9.55
N ALA A 170 -21.42 -22.07 -10.27
CA ALA A 170 -22.21 -20.84 -10.22
C ALA A 170 -22.74 -20.56 -8.79
N TYR A 171 -22.76 -19.31 -8.42
CA TYR A 171 -23.40 -18.86 -7.19
C TYR A 171 -24.91 -19.03 -7.30
N THR A 172 -25.52 -19.55 -6.25
CA THR A 172 -26.96 -19.83 -6.16
C THR A 172 -27.50 -19.44 -4.80
N ILE A 173 -28.76 -19.64 -4.54
CA ILE A 173 -29.39 -19.43 -3.23
C ILE A 173 -28.73 -20.24 -2.09
N GLY A 174 -28.00 -21.31 -2.40
CA GLY A 174 -27.20 -22.06 -1.44
C GLY A 174 -25.81 -21.47 -1.18
N SER A 175 -25.43 -20.40 -1.87
CA SER A 175 -24.21 -19.63 -1.60
C SER A 175 -24.49 -18.59 -0.53
N LEU A 176 -23.80 -18.70 0.61
CA LEU A 176 -23.96 -17.81 1.74
C LEU A 176 -22.83 -16.79 1.77
N LEU A 177 -23.18 -15.51 1.69
CA LEU A 177 -22.26 -14.38 1.52
C LEU A 177 -22.00 -13.66 2.84
N GLN A 178 -20.74 -13.31 3.07
CA GLN A 178 -20.33 -12.48 4.21
C GLN A 178 -19.14 -11.60 3.82
N ILE A 179 -19.23 -10.31 4.09
CA ILE A 179 -18.07 -9.43 4.17
C ILE A 179 -17.56 -9.52 5.60
N PRO A 180 -16.36 -10.07 5.86
CA PRO A 180 -15.83 -10.18 7.21
C PRO A 180 -15.47 -8.80 7.78
N ILE A 181 -15.25 -8.74 9.08
CA ILE A 181 -14.63 -7.58 9.73
C ILE A 181 -13.31 -7.27 9.01
N ASN A 182 -13.13 -6.03 8.57
CA ASN A 182 -11.95 -5.65 7.78
C ASN A 182 -11.58 -4.17 7.96
N VAL A 183 -10.37 -3.84 7.53
CA VAL A 183 -9.91 -2.46 7.35
C VAL A 183 -9.53 -2.30 5.88
N LEU A 184 -10.26 -1.46 5.18
CA LEU A 184 -10.08 -1.17 3.76
C LEU A 184 -9.32 0.13 3.59
N TYR A 185 -8.30 0.12 2.75
CA TYR A 185 -7.61 1.29 2.23
C TYR A 185 -7.99 1.48 0.76
N SER A 186 -8.63 2.60 0.47
CA SER A 186 -9.06 3.00 -0.88
C SER A 186 -8.41 4.32 -1.28
N PRO A 187 -8.01 4.49 -2.54
CA PRO A 187 -7.47 5.77 -2.98
C PRO A 187 -8.52 6.87 -2.85
N THR A 188 -8.06 8.08 -2.51
CA THR A 188 -8.93 9.26 -2.39
C THR A 188 -8.23 10.50 -2.90
N SER A 189 -8.99 11.38 -3.57
CA SER A 189 -8.58 12.71 -3.96
C SER A 189 -9.13 13.79 -3.01
N ASP A 190 -9.85 13.39 -1.95
CA ASP A 190 -10.37 14.31 -0.95
C ASP A 190 -9.27 14.73 0.03
N GLU A 191 -8.86 15.99 -0.06
CA GLU A 191 -7.82 16.59 0.78
C GLU A 191 -8.17 16.60 2.28
N SER A 192 -9.45 16.53 2.64
CA SER A 192 -9.87 16.45 4.04
C SER A 192 -9.58 15.07 4.66
N VAL A 193 -9.42 14.03 3.84
CA VAL A 193 -9.30 12.63 4.25
C VAL A 193 -7.85 12.19 4.37
N TYR A 194 -7.01 12.44 3.36
CA TYR A 194 -5.60 12.08 3.47
C TYR A 194 -4.85 13.02 4.42
N LYS A 195 -3.74 12.56 4.97
CA LYS A 195 -3.03 13.22 6.06
C LYS A 195 -1.53 13.25 5.77
N THR A 196 -0.82 14.09 6.51
CA THR A 196 0.64 14.05 6.62
C THR A 196 1.04 13.37 7.92
N ALA A 197 2.31 13.00 8.04
CA ALA A 197 2.84 12.36 9.24
C ALA A 197 4.09 13.07 9.77
N THR A 198 4.21 13.08 11.09
CA THR A 198 5.48 13.26 11.79
C THR A 198 6.19 11.92 11.88
N ILE A 199 7.46 11.87 11.48
CA ILE A 199 8.29 10.66 11.51
C ILE A 199 9.52 10.92 12.38
N TYR A 200 9.71 10.09 13.40
CA TYR A 200 10.87 10.06 14.25
C TYR A 200 11.75 8.87 13.89
N PHE A 201 13.00 9.14 13.55
CA PHE A 201 14.01 8.13 13.31
C PHE A 201 15.06 8.17 14.40
N TYR A 202 15.04 7.17 15.27
CA TYR A 202 16.03 6.98 16.31
C TYR A 202 17.15 6.08 15.82
N ALA A 203 18.40 6.43 16.12
CA ALA A 203 19.56 5.59 15.88
C ALA A 203 20.54 5.73 17.07
N ASP A 204 20.50 4.77 18.00
CA ASP A 204 21.44 4.58 19.13
C ASP A 204 21.89 5.89 19.81
N GLY A 205 20.94 6.69 20.28
CA GLY A 205 21.21 7.96 20.98
C GLY A 205 21.09 9.22 20.11
N LEU A 206 20.72 9.09 18.85
CA LEU A 206 20.39 10.20 17.97
C LEU A 206 18.93 10.11 17.53
N LEU A 207 18.27 11.24 17.42
CA LEU A 207 16.92 11.39 16.88
C LEU A 207 16.93 12.36 15.69
N TRP A 208 16.37 11.93 14.56
CA TRP A 208 15.98 12.80 13.45
C TRP A 208 14.47 12.95 13.46
N THR A 209 14.01 14.18 13.37
CA THR A 209 12.58 14.53 13.31
C THR A 209 12.24 15.05 11.92
N PHE A 210 11.20 14.46 11.33
CA PHE A 210 10.66 14.87 10.04
C PHE A 210 9.17 15.17 10.22
N THR A 211 8.70 16.27 9.63
CA THR A 211 7.29 16.68 9.65
C THR A 211 6.74 16.82 8.25
N GLY A 212 5.41 16.89 8.13
CA GLY A 212 4.74 17.06 6.86
C GLY A 212 5.00 15.92 5.87
N ALA A 213 5.28 14.69 6.35
CA ALA A 213 5.65 13.57 5.49
C ALA A 213 4.44 13.01 4.73
N LEU A 214 4.60 12.88 3.40
CA LEU A 214 3.65 12.25 2.49
C LEU A 214 4.42 11.49 1.40
N GLY A 215 3.85 10.40 0.86
CA GLY A 215 4.60 9.59 -0.10
C GLY A 215 3.78 8.57 -0.86
N THR A 216 4.45 7.62 -1.46
CA THR A 216 3.86 6.55 -2.27
C THR A 216 4.13 5.18 -1.66
N PRO A 217 3.12 4.31 -1.52
CA PRO A 217 3.30 2.92 -1.14
C PRO A 217 3.57 2.05 -2.36
N SER A 218 4.39 1.02 -2.17
CA SER A 218 4.61 -0.07 -3.12
C SER A 218 4.46 -1.41 -2.42
N LEU A 219 3.61 -2.28 -2.95
CA LEU A 219 3.38 -3.64 -2.48
C LEU A 219 4.19 -4.62 -3.34
N GLU A 220 4.92 -5.51 -2.69
CA GLU A 220 5.67 -6.58 -3.34
C GLU A 220 5.27 -7.93 -2.73
N LEU A 221 4.79 -8.84 -3.57
CA LEU A 221 4.45 -10.22 -3.20
C LEU A 221 5.31 -11.19 -3.98
N THR A 222 6.01 -12.09 -3.27
CA THR A 222 6.81 -13.14 -3.88
C THR A 222 6.27 -14.51 -3.47
N THR A 223 5.96 -15.35 -4.43
CA THR A 223 5.45 -16.71 -4.20
C THR A 223 6.44 -17.53 -3.37
N GLY A 224 5.94 -18.17 -2.31
CA GLY A 224 6.76 -18.92 -1.34
C GLY A 224 7.40 -18.04 -0.27
N GLY A 225 7.51 -16.73 -0.48
CA GLY A 225 8.06 -15.75 0.45
C GLY A 225 7.00 -15.05 1.30
N ILE A 226 7.41 -13.97 1.95
CA ILE A 226 6.52 -13.01 2.64
C ILE A 226 6.27 -11.82 1.72
N GLY A 227 5.11 -11.16 1.89
CA GLY A 227 4.86 -9.87 1.26
C GLY A 227 5.63 -8.75 1.95
N PHE A 228 6.00 -7.72 1.18
CA PHE A 228 6.57 -6.49 1.69
C PHE A 228 5.72 -5.30 1.24
N ILE A 229 5.66 -4.29 2.10
CA ILE A 229 5.15 -2.97 1.74
C ILE A 229 6.27 -1.96 1.98
N SER A 230 6.51 -1.11 1.00
CA SER A 230 7.53 -0.07 1.05
C SER A 230 6.87 1.28 0.87
N PHE A 231 7.43 2.30 1.52
CA PHE A 231 6.99 3.68 1.38
C PHE A 231 8.17 4.54 0.98
N GLU A 232 8.02 5.34 -0.06
CA GLU A 232 8.94 6.41 -0.40
C GLU A 232 8.25 7.73 -0.12
N MET A 233 8.76 8.48 0.87
CA MET A 233 8.11 9.69 1.36
C MET A 233 9.02 10.91 1.21
N ARG A 234 8.41 12.07 0.99
CA ARG A 234 9.03 13.39 1.11
C ARG A 234 8.56 14.03 2.40
N ALA A 235 9.43 14.76 3.07
CA ALA A 235 9.14 15.41 4.35
C ALA A 235 9.96 16.67 4.52
N GLN A 236 9.54 17.53 5.45
CA GLN A 236 10.37 18.61 5.96
C GLN A 236 11.37 18.07 7.00
N PHE A 237 12.59 18.57 7.00
CA PHE A 237 13.53 18.32 8.08
C PHE A 237 13.25 19.29 9.22
N ALA A 238 12.88 18.77 10.38
CA ALA A 238 12.60 19.61 11.55
C ALA A 238 13.82 19.73 12.48
N SER A 239 14.45 18.62 12.86
CA SER A 239 15.59 18.66 13.78
C SER A 239 16.41 17.37 13.81
N LYS A 240 17.63 17.48 14.35
CA LYS A 240 18.47 16.36 14.77
C LYS A 240 18.96 16.63 16.19
N SER A 241 18.72 15.70 17.10
CA SER A 241 19.08 15.83 18.51
C SER A 241 19.77 14.58 19.07
N ALA A 242 20.50 14.75 20.18
CA ALA A 242 21.05 13.64 20.93
C ALA A 242 19.96 13.13 21.91
N THR A 243 19.21 12.12 21.48
CA THR A 243 18.08 11.58 22.24
C THR A 243 18.12 10.05 22.19
N ALA A 244 18.07 9.41 23.37
CA ALA A 244 18.07 7.95 23.46
C ALA A 244 16.78 7.34 22.91
N VAL A 245 16.87 6.13 22.38
CA VAL A 245 15.69 5.34 21.98
C VAL A 245 14.85 5.04 23.20
N PRO A 246 13.56 5.44 23.25
CA PRO A 246 12.67 5.11 24.36
C PRO A 246 12.48 3.59 24.51
N ALA A 247 12.43 3.11 25.76
CA ALA A 247 12.30 1.68 26.09
C ALA A 247 11.05 1.03 25.45
N GLY A 248 9.99 1.78 25.23
CA GLY A 248 8.75 1.31 24.58
C GLY A 248 8.90 0.83 23.13
N ALA A 249 9.96 1.23 22.43
CA ALA A 249 10.19 0.84 21.03
C ALA A 249 10.31 -0.69 20.85
N ALA A 250 10.93 -1.38 21.77
CA ALA A 250 11.15 -2.83 21.71
C ALA A 250 9.98 -3.66 22.25
N ALA A 251 9.01 -3.05 22.95
CA ALA A 251 7.94 -3.76 23.66
C ALA A 251 6.73 -4.10 22.79
N VAL A 252 6.64 -3.60 21.56
CA VAL A 252 5.47 -3.80 20.70
C VAL A 252 5.51 -5.19 20.08
N LEU A 253 4.62 -6.07 20.54
CA LEU A 253 4.42 -7.39 19.97
C LEU A 253 3.72 -7.27 18.62
N ARG A 254 4.19 -8.04 17.64
CA ARG A 254 3.65 -8.04 16.27
C ARG A 254 3.44 -9.46 15.77
N PRO A 255 2.37 -9.74 15.02
CA PRO A 255 2.15 -11.06 14.45
C PRO A 255 3.23 -11.40 13.40
N THR A 256 3.47 -12.69 13.21
CA THR A 256 4.36 -13.16 12.13
C THR A 256 3.77 -12.79 10.78
N PRO A 257 4.54 -12.21 9.84
CA PRO A 257 4.05 -11.88 8.52
C PRO A 257 3.51 -13.12 7.79
N PRO A 258 2.37 -13.04 7.09
CA PRO A 258 1.85 -14.15 6.33
C PRO A 258 2.74 -14.44 5.12
N ARG A 259 2.91 -15.73 4.79
CA ARG A 259 3.60 -16.15 3.57
C ARG A 259 2.60 -16.13 2.40
N PHE A 260 3.08 -15.79 1.21
CA PHE A 260 2.30 -15.92 -0.02
C PHE A 260 2.34 -17.39 -0.50
N VAL A 261 1.71 -18.25 0.32
CA VAL A 261 1.54 -19.69 0.11
C VAL A 261 0.10 -20.04 0.44
N GLY A 262 -0.56 -20.82 -0.42
CA GLY A 262 -1.99 -21.11 -0.29
C GLY A 262 -2.89 -19.89 -0.48
N GLY A 263 -2.32 -18.79 -0.96
CA GLY A 263 -3.03 -17.59 -1.35
C GLY A 263 -3.57 -17.69 -2.78
N LYS A 264 -4.11 -16.57 -3.27
CA LYS A 264 -4.61 -16.48 -4.65
C LYS A 264 -3.93 -15.32 -5.37
N CYS A 265 -3.60 -15.52 -6.65
CA CYS A 265 -3.33 -14.44 -7.58
C CYS A 265 -4.18 -14.68 -8.82
N GLN A 266 -5.03 -13.72 -9.17
CA GLN A 266 -5.99 -13.82 -10.25
C GLN A 266 -5.81 -12.63 -11.18
N LEU A 267 -5.66 -12.89 -12.47
CA LEU A 267 -5.64 -11.87 -13.52
C LEU A 267 -6.80 -12.15 -14.45
N ASN A 268 -7.64 -11.15 -14.67
CA ASN A 268 -8.89 -11.29 -15.43
C ASN A 268 -9.75 -12.47 -14.92
N LYS A 269 -9.85 -12.60 -13.58
CA LYS A 269 -10.60 -13.67 -12.88
C LYS A 269 -10.07 -15.10 -13.08
N ALA A 270 -8.95 -15.27 -13.77
CA ALA A 270 -8.29 -16.55 -13.98
C ALA A 270 -7.02 -16.64 -13.11
N LEU A 271 -6.68 -17.87 -12.69
CA LEU A 271 -5.49 -18.13 -11.90
C LEU A 271 -4.24 -17.66 -12.67
N ALA A 272 -3.48 -16.78 -12.05
CA ALA A 272 -2.18 -16.33 -12.50
C ALA A 272 -1.08 -16.95 -11.62
N GLN A 273 -0.33 -17.91 -12.16
CA GLN A 273 0.79 -18.53 -11.47
C GLN A 273 2.01 -17.62 -11.61
N VAL A 274 2.16 -16.69 -10.68
CA VAL A 274 3.22 -15.68 -10.66
C VAL A 274 4.34 -16.06 -9.72
N ARG A 275 5.57 -15.62 -10.02
CA ARG A 275 6.67 -15.60 -9.05
C ARG A 275 6.63 -14.33 -8.22
N THR A 276 6.47 -13.19 -8.90
CA THR A 276 6.43 -11.87 -8.28
C THR A 276 5.22 -11.08 -8.78
N LEU A 277 4.64 -10.30 -7.87
CA LEU A 277 3.65 -9.29 -8.17
C LEU A 277 4.07 -8.00 -7.45
N THR A 278 4.21 -6.91 -8.19
CA THR A 278 4.45 -5.58 -7.64
C THR A 278 3.32 -4.64 -8.01
N ILE A 279 2.87 -3.83 -7.04
CA ILE A 279 1.88 -2.77 -7.26
C ILE A 279 2.40 -1.51 -6.58
N ASN A 280 2.65 -0.46 -7.35
CA ASN A 280 3.03 0.86 -6.87
C ASN A 280 1.83 1.80 -7.01
N ALA A 281 1.49 2.51 -5.95
CA ALA A 281 0.42 3.50 -6.01
C ALA A 281 0.79 4.75 -6.82
N GLY A 282 2.08 4.98 -7.05
CA GLY A 282 2.57 6.02 -7.97
C GLY A 282 2.19 7.43 -7.57
N VAL A 283 2.11 7.74 -6.26
CA VAL A 283 1.79 9.09 -5.77
C VAL A 283 3.01 9.98 -5.99
N ASN A 284 2.87 10.96 -6.86
CA ASN A 284 3.88 11.99 -7.07
C ASN A 284 3.72 13.10 -6.03
N VAL A 285 4.79 13.37 -5.27
CA VAL A 285 4.77 14.27 -4.12
C VAL A 285 5.81 15.35 -4.28
N ILE A 286 5.43 16.60 -4.05
CA ILE A 286 6.34 17.75 -3.97
C ILE A 286 6.40 18.33 -2.56
N LEU A 287 7.48 19.03 -2.28
CA LEU A 287 7.62 19.99 -1.19
C LEU A 287 7.48 21.38 -1.80
N PRO A 288 6.39 22.13 -1.54
CA PRO A 288 6.23 23.47 -2.07
C PRO A 288 7.28 24.42 -1.46
N ASP A 289 7.71 25.41 -2.24
CA ASP A 289 8.63 26.42 -1.75
C ASP A 289 7.93 27.30 -0.71
N ASP A 290 8.56 27.46 0.45
CA ASP A 290 8.05 28.25 1.57
C ASP A 290 9.21 28.99 2.28
N PRO A 291 9.39 30.27 1.98
CA PRO A 291 10.49 31.05 2.54
C PRO A 291 10.37 31.29 4.05
N GLU A 292 9.20 31.05 4.66
CA GLU A 292 9.02 31.18 6.12
C GLU A 292 9.44 29.90 6.86
N SER A 293 9.59 28.78 6.17
CA SER A 293 10.07 27.55 6.78
C SER A 293 11.60 27.54 6.94
N ALA A 294 12.10 26.83 7.96
CA ALA A 294 13.53 26.80 8.29
C ALA A 294 14.41 26.27 7.14
N GLU A 295 13.90 25.37 6.32
CA GLU A 295 14.60 24.77 5.18
C GLU A 295 14.12 25.33 3.82
N GLY A 296 13.21 26.31 3.82
CA GLY A 296 12.66 26.91 2.61
C GLY A 296 11.59 26.09 1.91
N TYR A 297 11.05 25.04 2.55
CA TYR A 297 10.05 24.15 1.97
C TYR A 297 8.91 23.87 2.95
N GLY A 298 7.69 23.87 2.42
CA GLY A 298 6.46 23.51 3.15
C GLY A 298 6.23 22.01 3.27
N ALA A 299 5.14 21.63 3.94
CA ALA A 299 4.70 20.23 4.07
C ALA A 299 4.46 19.59 2.69
N ALA A 300 4.70 18.29 2.58
CA ALA A 300 4.55 17.56 1.35
C ALA A 300 3.10 17.58 0.84
N LEU A 301 2.93 17.77 -0.48
CA LEU A 301 1.64 17.77 -1.17
C LEU A 301 1.65 16.76 -2.32
N PRO A 302 0.57 15.98 -2.51
CA PRO A 302 0.42 15.09 -3.66
C PRO A 302 -0.06 15.91 -4.87
N ILE A 303 0.50 15.62 -6.06
CA ILE A 303 0.10 16.28 -7.31
C ILE A 303 -0.67 15.32 -8.19
N GLU A 304 -0.22 14.08 -8.26
CA GLU A 304 -0.71 13.08 -9.20
C GLU A 304 -0.58 11.68 -8.59
N ARG A 305 -1.42 10.76 -9.04
CA ARG A 305 -1.33 9.36 -8.69
C ARG A 305 -1.45 8.52 -9.96
N ASP A 306 -0.44 7.70 -10.22
CA ASP A 306 -0.39 6.77 -11.34
C ASP A 306 -0.09 5.36 -10.85
N VAL A 307 -1.15 4.58 -10.62
CA VAL A 307 -1.01 3.20 -10.15
C VAL A 307 -0.44 2.33 -11.24
N ALA A 308 0.72 1.76 -11.01
CA ALA A 308 1.41 0.89 -11.95
C ALA A 308 1.95 -0.37 -11.25
N GLY A 309 2.21 -1.40 -12.01
CA GLY A 309 2.80 -2.62 -11.46
C GLY A 309 3.24 -3.61 -12.51
N ASN A 310 3.85 -4.69 -12.01
CA ASN A 310 4.36 -5.75 -12.86
C ASN A 310 3.97 -7.11 -12.27
N LEU A 311 3.74 -8.07 -13.15
CA LEU A 311 3.55 -9.47 -12.81
C LEU A 311 4.11 -10.38 -13.89
N ASP A 312 4.49 -11.60 -13.49
CA ASP A 312 5.20 -12.57 -14.33
C ASP A 312 4.51 -13.94 -14.41
N PRO A 313 3.23 -14.02 -14.86
CA PRO A 313 2.51 -15.28 -14.89
C PRO A 313 3.09 -16.26 -15.92
N TYR A 314 3.06 -17.56 -15.59
CA TYR A 314 3.35 -18.59 -16.57
C TYR A 314 2.31 -18.58 -17.69
N MET A 315 2.77 -18.83 -18.91
CA MET A 315 1.89 -19.04 -20.08
C MET A 315 1.12 -20.35 -19.92
N ASN A 316 -0.17 -20.29 -20.25
CA ASN A 316 -0.97 -21.49 -20.41
C ASN A 316 -1.84 -21.38 -21.68
N THR A 317 -2.17 -22.51 -22.28
CA THR A 317 -2.91 -22.54 -23.55
C THR A 317 -4.35 -22.05 -23.43
N THR A 318 -4.91 -21.99 -22.20
CA THR A 318 -6.29 -21.58 -21.96
C THR A 318 -6.46 -20.08 -21.92
N ASN A 319 -5.54 -19.35 -21.23
CA ASN A 319 -5.74 -17.93 -20.93
C ASN A 319 -4.82 -17.00 -21.71
N SER A 320 -3.66 -17.49 -22.20
CA SER A 320 -2.63 -16.61 -22.79
C SER A 320 -3.14 -15.85 -24.03
N VAL A 321 -3.97 -16.48 -24.84
CA VAL A 321 -4.58 -15.82 -26.03
C VAL A 321 -5.54 -14.72 -25.60
N ALA A 322 -6.37 -14.96 -24.60
CA ALA A 322 -7.31 -13.96 -24.09
C ALA A 322 -6.60 -12.78 -23.45
N LEU A 323 -5.54 -13.03 -22.66
CA LEU A 323 -4.69 -11.98 -22.05
C LEU A 323 -3.99 -11.14 -23.13
N PHE A 324 -3.42 -11.77 -24.13
CA PHE A 324 -2.76 -11.05 -25.24
C PHE A 324 -3.75 -10.21 -26.05
N ASN A 325 -4.96 -10.72 -26.30
CA ASN A 325 -6.00 -9.96 -26.98
C ASN A 325 -6.46 -8.77 -26.13
N ALA A 326 -6.61 -8.92 -24.80
CA ALA A 326 -6.95 -7.82 -23.90
C ALA A 326 -5.86 -6.75 -23.92
N PHE A 327 -4.57 -7.13 -23.87
CA PHE A 327 -3.45 -6.21 -24.06
C PHE A 327 -3.54 -5.46 -25.39
N ARG A 328 -3.69 -6.18 -26.53
CA ARG A 328 -3.74 -5.57 -27.86
C ARG A 328 -4.90 -4.61 -28.05
N THR A 329 -6.03 -4.86 -27.39
CA THR A 329 -7.24 -4.01 -27.48
C THR A 329 -7.31 -2.95 -26.39
N GLY A 330 -6.37 -2.94 -25.43
CA GLY A 330 -6.41 -2.04 -24.27
C GLY A 330 -7.59 -2.33 -23.32
N THR A 331 -8.13 -3.56 -23.35
CA THR A 331 -9.25 -3.94 -22.49
C THR A 331 -8.79 -4.07 -21.05
N PRO A 332 -9.45 -3.39 -20.08
CA PRO A 332 -9.11 -3.50 -18.66
C PRO A 332 -9.34 -4.93 -18.14
N MET A 333 -8.44 -5.39 -17.30
CA MET A 333 -8.51 -6.68 -16.63
C MET A 333 -8.54 -6.47 -15.12
N SER A 334 -9.26 -7.30 -14.37
CA SER A 334 -9.17 -7.26 -12.91
C SER A 334 -7.92 -8.02 -12.45
N LEU A 335 -7.19 -7.44 -11.49
CA LEU A 335 -6.09 -8.10 -10.79
C LEU A 335 -6.46 -8.22 -9.31
N MET A 336 -6.35 -9.41 -8.75
CA MET A 336 -6.59 -9.67 -7.34
C MET A 336 -5.52 -10.58 -6.76
N ALA A 337 -5.00 -10.24 -5.59
CA ALA A 337 -4.11 -11.10 -4.82
C ALA A 337 -4.62 -11.25 -3.38
N ILE A 338 -4.63 -12.47 -2.84
CA ILE A 338 -4.98 -12.76 -1.44
C ILE A 338 -3.78 -13.44 -0.78
N ILE A 339 -3.34 -12.92 0.36
CA ILE A 339 -2.24 -13.46 1.15
C ILE A 339 -2.68 -13.67 2.60
N GLY A 340 -2.23 -14.76 3.21
CA GLY A 340 -2.52 -15.11 4.59
C GLY A 340 -3.78 -15.95 4.77
N SER A 341 -3.93 -16.53 5.97
CA SER A 341 -5.05 -17.40 6.34
C SER A 341 -5.66 -17.04 7.70
N THR A 342 -4.92 -16.34 8.55
CA THR A 342 -5.34 -15.99 9.91
C THR A 342 -6.12 -14.68 9.94
N PRO A 343 -7.32 -14.62 10.54
CA PRO A 343 -8.06 -13.37 10.69
C PRO A 343 -7.23 -12.27 11.36
N GLY A 344 -7.37 -11.02 10.87
CA GLY A 344 -6.57 -9.90 11.30
C GLY A 344 -5.12 -9.88 10.76
N ASN A 345 -4.72 -10.93 10.01
CA ASN A 345 -3.42 -11.02 9.34
C ASN A 345 -3.55 -11.61 7.92
N ARG A 346 -4.68 -11.36 7.29
CA ARG A 346 -4.97 -11.68 5.89
C ARG A 346 -5.13 -10.39 5.11
N PHE A 347 -4.70 -10.39 3.85
CA PHE A 347 -4.82 -9.23 2.99
C PHE A 347 -5.41 -9.62 1.65
N VAL A 348 -6.20 -8.71 1.11
CA VAL A 348 -6.60 -8.73 -0.30
C VAL A 348 -6.16 -7.43 -0.94
N ALA A 349 -5.43 -7.54 -2.05
CA ALA A 349 -5.02 -6.43 -2.91
C ALA A 349 -5.77 -6.54 -4.23
N ILE A 350 -6.43 -5.46 -4.66
CA ILE A 350 -7.28 -5.46 -5.86
C ILE A 350 -6.95 -4.23 -6.71
N VAL A 351 -6.68 -4.47 -7.99
CA VAL A 351 -6.67 -3.45 -9.06
C VAL A 351 -7.86 -3.79 -9.96
N PRO A 352 -9.01 -3.09 -9.82
CA PRO A 352 -10.23 -3.47 -10.53
C PRO A 352 -10.12 -3.37 -12.05
N ASN A 353 -9.39 -2.37 -12.53
CA ASN A 353 -9.18 -2.07 -13.94
C ASN A 353 -7.68 -1.94 -14.22
N ALA A 354 -6.98 -3.05 -14.31
CA ALA A 354 -5.59 -3.09 -14.75
C ALA A 354 -5.54 -3.14 -16.29
N LYS A 355 -4.98 -2.11 -16.92
CA LYS A 355 -4.67 -2.11 -18.35
C LYS A 355 -3.23 -2.55 -18.54
N ALA A 356 -3.01 -3.62 -19.27
CA ALA A 356 -1.66 -4.02 -19.66
C ALA A 356 -1.09 -2.97 -20.64
N ILE A 357 0.08 -2.43 -20.29
CA ILE A 357 0.85 -1.45 -21.11
C ILE A 357 2.09 -2.07 -21.73
N GLY A 358 2.49 -3.26 -21.26
CA GLY A 358 3.55 -4.08 -21.80
C GLY A 358 3.24 -5.56 -21.55
N MET A 359 3.53 -6.41 -22.53
CA MET A 359 3.36 -7.86 -22.42
C MET A 359 4.41 -8.56 -23.26
N ASP A 360 5.52 -8.92 -22.64
CA ASP A 360 6.64 -9.54 -23.29
C ASP A 360 6.66 -11.05 -23.05
N PRO A 361 6.78 -11.88 -24.11
CA PRO A 361 6.98 -13.30 -23.95
C PRO A 361 8.41 -13.58 -23.46
N GLY A 362 8.54 -14.47 -22.47
CA GLY A 362 9.81 -14.87 -21.91
C GLY A 362 9.80 -16.34 -21.52
N ALA A 363 10.88 -16.79 -20.90
CA ALA A 363 10.99 -18.12 -20.34
C ALA A 363 11.58 -18.06 -18.95
N ARG A 364 11.06 -18.89 -18.05
CA ARG A 364 11.57 -19.10 -16.70
C ARG A 364 11.61 -20.58 -16.38
N ASP A 365 12.77 -21.08 -16.01
CA ASP A 365 12.97 -22.49 -15.66
C ASP A 365 12.48 -23.47 -16.75
N GLY A 366 12.63 -23.09 -18.04
CA GLY A 366 12.19 -23.88 -19.19
C GLY A 366 10.69 -23.75 -19.52
N LEU A 367 9.91 -22.99 -18.76
CA LEU A 367 8.49 -22.73 -19.01
C LEU A 367 8.28 -21.33 -19.57
N GLY A 368 7.33 -21.20 -20.51
CA GLY A 368 6.95 -19.89 -21.04
C GLY A 368 6.28 -19.02 -19.97
N GLN A 369 6.64 -17.76 -19.94
CA GLN A 369 6.02 -16.74 -19.06
C GLN A 369 5.68 -15.48 -19.85
N HIS A 370 4.75 -14.69 -19.33
CA HIS A 370 4.52 -13.33 -19.76
C HIS A 370 5.13 -12.36 -18.74
N GLY A 371 5.96 -11.41 -19.18
CA GLY A 371 6.29 -10.22 -18.40
C GLY A 371 5.22 -9.16 -18.66
N ILE A 372 4.32 -8.94 -17.72
CA ILE A 372 3.21 -8.00 -17.88
C ILE A 372 3.46 -6.77 -17.03
N SER A 373 3.53 -5.60 -17.68
CA SER A 373 3.46 -4.30 -17.02
C SER A 373 2.04 -3.76 -17.18
N PHE A 374 1.44 -3.25 -16.11
CA PHE A 374 0.09 -2.72 -16.13
C PHE A 374 -0.01 -1.36 -15.47
N GLN A 375 -1.03 -0.61 -15.84
CA GLN A 375 -1.47 0.63 -15.21
C GLN A 375 -2.89 0.47 -14.70
N GLY A 376 -3.16 0.93 -13.48
CA GLY A 376 -4.50 0.94 -12.90
C GLY A 376 -5.31 2.13 -13.44
N ASP A 377 -6.57 1.88 -13.83
CA ASP A 377 -7.47 2.89 -14.35
C ASP A 377 -8.68 3.08 -13.42
N GLY A 378 -9.15 4.33 -13.32
CA GLY A 378 -10.36 4.70 -12.61
C GLY A 378 -10.14 5.80 -11.56
N ALA A 379 -11.05 6.79 -11.55
CA ALA A 379 -11.04 7.86 -10.55
C ALA A 379 -11.24 7.29 -9.14
N ASP A 380 -10.28 7.54 -8.25
CA ASP A 380 -10.26 7.05 -6.87
C ASP A 380 -10.59 5.56 -6.69
N SER A 381 -10.21 4.73 -7.69
CA SER A 381 -10.58 3.32 -7.72
C SER A 381 -9.49 2.41 -8.32
N ALA A 382 -8.28 2.94 -8.54
CA ALA A 382 -7.24 2.20 -9.24
C ALA A 382 -6.58 1.09 -8.42
N PHE A 383 -6.54 1.19 -7.07
CA PHE A 383 -5.91 0.18 -6.21
C PHE A 383 -6.56 0.16 -4.82
N TYR A 384 -6.91 -1.02 -4.35
CA TYR A 384 -7.46 -1.27 -3.02
C TYR A 384 -6.61 -2.27 -2.26
N LEU A 385 -6.42 -2.02 -0.96
CA LEU A 385 -5.79 -2.96 -0.05
C LEU A 385 -6.68 -3.13 1.18
N ALA A 386 -7.12 -4.35 1.49
CA ALA A 386 -7.87 -4.60 2.71
C ALA A 386 -7.19 -5.68 3.57
N GLN A 387 -7.20 -5.45 4.89
CA GLN A 387 -6.83 -6.41 5.92
C GLN A 387 -8.10 -6.98 6.55
N PHE A 388 -8.17 -8.31 6.78
CA PHE A 388 -9.34 -8.97 7.35
C PHE A 388 -9.04 -10.22 8.17
#